data_10886d4524642ef72a7e9e4bae4235d9
#
_entry.id   10886d4524642ef72a7e9e4bae4235d9
#
_cell.length_a   1.000
_cell.length_b   1.000
_cell.length_c   1.000
_cell.angle_alpha   90.00
_cell.angle_beta   90.00
_cell.angle_gamma   90.00
#
_symmetry.space_group_name_H-M   'P 1'
#
loop_
_entity.id
_entity.type
_entity.pdbx_description
1 polymer ?
#
loop_
_entity_poly.entity_id
_entity_poly.type
_entity_poly.pdbx_seq_one_letter_code
_entity_poly.pdbx_strand_id
1 'polypeptide(L)'
;MDLVGAKARHKAFGSGTITAFEPSNAEGTSGYVTVEFAAKTSKFLYPDAFGKFIVLEDEEANAKIVSAVEDEQKAKEKEQNIAKIKEALKSKAEKAEASAQKAKPKAAPKTLDDLFGADYHADKLKREPVLGYRQVEGSFGIKLGVSGGKDINSTEMNVVLISNVTKIGGKFVYRDRWTEEGDYIYSGEGKTGDQKMTGGNLAIKTAAEERKDIHLFVKFSPMEYYYQGIFDLADYTLEEEKDENGNSRMEYKFRLTPKK
;
A
#
# COMPACT_ATOMS: atom_id res chain seq x y z
N MET A 1 30.92 -18.56 -11.68
CA MET A 1 30.91 -18.00 -13.06
C MET A 1 32.31 -17.49 -13.34
N ASP A 2 32.93 -17.92 -14.42
CA ASP A 2 34.29 -17.46 -14.77
C ASP A 2 34.13 -16.12 -15.53
N LEU A 3 34.53 -15.02 -14.89
CA LEU A 3 34.44 -13.68 -15.45
C LEU A 3 35.70 -13.28 -16.22
N VAL A 4 36.81 -14.01 -15.98
CA VAL A 4 38.10 -13.69 -16.60
C VAL A 4 38.05 -14.09 -18.07
N GLY A 5 38.43 -13.17 -18.94
CA GLY A 5 38.32 -13.34 -20.39
C GLY A 5 37.02 -12.82 -21.01
N ALA A 6 35.98 -12.52 -20.18
CA ALA A 6 34.73 -11.98 -20.70
C ALA A 6 34.92 -10.56 -21.25
N LYS A 7 34.23 -10.27 -22.33
CA LYS A 7 34.19 -8.93 -22.92
C LYS A 7 33.14 -8.06 -22.24
N ALA A 8 33.54 -6.85 -21.88
CA ALA A 8 32.72 -5.89 -21.18
C ALA A 8 32.76 -4.54 -21.85
N ARG A 9 31.67 -3.79 -21.76
CA ARG A 9 31.53 -2.43 -22.31
C ARG A 9 31.27 -1.44 -21.20
N HIS A 10 32.05 -0.37 -21.17
CA HIS A 10 31.88 0.75 -20.25
C HIS A 10 31.45 2.00 -21.01
N LYS A 11 30.49 2.76 -20.46
CA LYS A 11 29.93 3.94 -21.14
C LYS A 11 30.97 4.99 -21.55
N ALA A 12 32.03 5.18 -20.77
CA ALA A 12 33.04 6.20 -21.03
C ALA A 12 34.36 5.63 -21.64
N PHE A 13 34.64 4.32 -21.44
CA PHE A 13 35.94 3.73 -21.86
C PHE A 13 35.83 2.76 -23.02
N GLY A 14 34.61 2.53 -23.52
CA GLY A 14 34.35 1.63 -24.64
C GLY A 14 34.44 0.15 -24.25
N SER A 15 34.74 -0.70 -25.23
CA SER A 15 34.89 -2.15 -25.03
C SER A 15 36.23 -2.48 -24.40
N GLY A 16 36.24 -3.48 -23.53
CA GLY A 16 37.41 -4.00 -22.85
C GLY A 16 37.26 -5.47 -22.53
N THR A 17 38.29 -6.07 -21.91
CA THR A 17 38.28 -7.48 -21.49
C THR A 17 38.55 -7.55 -19.98
N ILE A 18 37.82 -8.38 -19.29
CA ILE A 18 38.07 -8.65 -17.86
C ILE A 18 39.32 -9.53 -17.76
N THR A 19 40.34 -9.00 -17.10
CA THR A 19 41.66 -9.67 -16.99
C THR A 19 41.90 -10.33 -15.63
N ALA A 20 41.16 -9.86 -14.59
CA ALA A 20 41.25 -10.46 -13.26
C ALA A 20 39.95 -10.30 -12.50
N PHE A 21 39.68 -11.23 -11.58
CA PHE A 21 38.66 -11.16 -10.57
C PHE A 21 39.28 -11.46 -9.19
N GLU A 22 39.14 -10.57 -8.26
CA GLU A 22 39.58 -10.68 -6.87
C GLU A 22 38.35 -10.79 -5.95
N PRO A 23 37.97 -12.01 -5.51
CA PRO A 23 36.80 -12.17 -4.65
C PRO A 23 37.04 -11.54 -3.26
N SER A 24 36.05 -10.87 -2.71
CA SER A 24 36.05 -10.32 -1.34
C SER A 24 35.42 -11.27 -0.33
N ASN A 25 34.76 -12.35 -0.77
CA ASN A 25 34.16 -13.38 0.08
C ASN A 25 34.47 -14.79 -0.44
N ALA A 26 34.32 -15.78 0.43
CA ALA A 26 34.63 -17.19 0.10
C ALA A 26 33.71 -17.77 -0.98
N GLU A 27 32.54 -17.21 -1.19
CA GLU A 27 31.53 -17.64 -2.16
C GLU A 27 31.75 -17.04 -3.55
N GLY A 28 32.65 -16.05 -3.69
CA GLY A 28 32.95 -15.38 -4.96
C GLY A 28 31.78 -14.55 -5.51
N THR A 29 30.81 -14.20 -4.66
CA THR A 29 29.63 -13.43 -5.05
C THR A 29 29.87 -11.92 -5.04
N SER A 30 30.95 -11.46 -4.42
CA SER A 30 31.37 -10.05 -4.41
C SER A 30 32.89 -9.95 -4.52
N GLY A 31 33.39 -8.82 -5.02
CA GLY A 31 34.82 -8.61 -5.20
C GLY A 31 35.15 -7.44 -6.11
N TYR A 32 36.32 -7.53 -6.73
CA TYR A 32 36.77 -6.52 -7.71
C TYR A 32 37.09 -7.20 -9.02
N VAL A 33 36.63 -6.64 -10.11
CA VAL A 33 37.02 -7.02 -11.46
C VAL A 33 37.99 -5.98 -12.05
N THR A 34 39.02 -6.44 -12.69
CA THR A 34 39.95 -5.60 -13.45
C THR A 34 39.59 -5.73 -14.92
N VAL A 35 39.33 -4.60 -15.57
CA VAL A 35 38.98 -4.54 -17.00
C VAL A 35 40.05 -3.74 -17.72
N GLU A 36 40.62 -4.33 -18.76
CA GLU A 36 41.58 -3.71 -19.67
C GLU A 36 40.83 -3.14 -20.87
N PHE A 37 40.83 -1.84 -21.00
CA PHE A 37 40.31 -1.06 -22.13
C PHE A 37 41.46 -0.61 -23.03
N ALA A 38 41.14 -0.22 -24.24
CA ALA A 38 42.16 0.25 -25.19
C ALA A 38 43.02 1.43 -24.66
N ALA A 39 42.46 2.30 -23.85
CA ALA A 39 43.13 3.49 -23.31
C ALA A 39 43.71 3.31 -21.91
N LYS A 40 43.20 2.39 -21.12
CA LYS A 40 43.59 2.16 -19.70
C LYS A 40 43.02 0.90 -19.10
N THR A 41 43.64 0.43 -18.02
CA THR A 41 43.11 -0.60 -17.15
C THR A 41 42.42 0.02 -15.95
N SER A 42 41.25 -0.50 -15.58
CA SER A 42 40.48 0.03 -14.44
C SER A 42 39.88 -1.12 -13.63
N LYS A 43 39.75 -0.89 -12.31
CA LYS A 43 39.20 -1.83 -11.34
C LYS A 43 37.80 -1.38 -10.93
N PHE A 44 36.85 -2.30 -10.90
CA PHE A 44 35.45 -2.05 -10.59
C PHE A 44 34.94 -3.01 -9.54
N LEU A 45 33.99 -2.52 -8.73
CA LEU A 45 33.33 -3.36 -7.73
C LEU A 45 32.35 -4.33 -8.38
N TYR A 46 32.50 -5.61 -8.10
CA TYR A 46 31.59 -6.66 -8.56
C TYR A 46 30.67 -7.08 -7.41
N PRO A 47 29.38 -7.26 -7.62
CA PRO A 47 28.65 -7.09 -8.88
C PRO A 47 28.08 -5.69 -9.11
N ASP A 48 28.22 -4.75 -8.17
CA ASP A 48 27.53 -3.44 -8.12
C ASP A 48 27.76 -2.51 -9.33
N ALA A 49 28.89 -2.65 -10.02
CA ALA A 49 29.21 -1.86 -11.18
C ALA A 49 28.47 -2.35 -12.45
N PHE A 50 28.01 -3.61 -12.45
CA PHE A 50 27.34 -4.22 -13.59
C PHE A 50 25.89 -3.73 -13.69
N GLY A 51 25.43 -3.53 -14.92
CA GLY A 51 24.14 -2.88 -15.19
C GLY A 51 24.13 -1.34 -15.06
N LYS A 52 25.03 -0.77 -14.25
CA LYS A 52 25.16 0.68 -14.05
C LYS A 52 26.24 1.30 -14.96
N PHE A 53 27.44 0.75 -14.90
CA PHE A 53 28.62 1.29 -15.61
C PHE A 53 29.19 0.30 -16.60
N ILE A 54 29.13 -0.99 -16.29
CA ILE A 54 29.66 -2.09 -17.08
C ILE A 54 28.54 -2.99 -17.55
N VAL A 55 28.60 -3.42 -18.79
CA VAL A 55 27.69 -4.39 -19.40
C VAL A 55 28.55 -5.46 -20.04
N LEU A 56 28.30 -6.72 -19.76
CA LEU A 56 28.94 -7.82 -20.50
C LEU A 56 28.37 -7.89 -21.91
N GLU A 57 29.20 -8.23 -22.89
CA GLU A 57 28.74 -8.46 -24.27
C GLU A 57 27.93 -9.77 -24.38
N ASP A 58 28.11 -10.71 -23.47
CA ASP A 58 27.26 -11.87 -23.31
C ASP A 58 25.97 -11.46 -22.55
N GLU A 59 24.86 -11.38 -23.28
CA GLU A 59 23.55 -10.93 -22.76
C GLU A 59 23.01 -11.84 -21.65
N GLU A 60 23.22 -13.17 -21.76
CA GLU A 60 22.74 -14.12 -20.76
C GLU A 60 23.50 -14.01 -19.43
N ALA A 61 24.83 -13.91 -19.52
CA ALA A 61 25.68 -13.68 -18.38
C ALA A 61 25.40 -12.32 -17.71
N ASN A 62 25.20 -11.29 -18.51
CA ASN A 62 24.87 -9.94 -18.03
C ASN A 62 23.51 -9.92 -17.31
N ALA A 63 22.49 -10.55 -17.87
CA ALA A 63 21.15 -10.62 -17.28
C ALA A 63 21.17 -11.34 -15.90
N LYS A 64 21.93 -12.42 -15.77
CA LYS A 64 22.09 -13.15 -14.50
C LYS A 64 22.75 -12.29 -13.42
N ILE A 65 23.78 -11.52 -13.77
CA ILE A 65 24.46 -10.63 -12.81
C ILE A 65 23.53 -9.47 -12.40
N VAL A 66 22.87 -8.83 -13.35
CA VAL A 66 21.96 -7.71 -13.08
C VAL A 66 20.79 -8.15 -12.20
N SER A 67 20.18 -9.31 -12.48
CA SER A 67 19.12 -9.88 -11.65
C SER A 67 19.59 -10.15 -10.23
N ALA A 68 20.78 -10.74 -10.05
CA ALA A 68 21.34 -11.00 -8.73
C ALA A 68 21.59 -9.70 -7.93
N VAL A 69 22.08 -8.64 -8.60
CA VAL A 69 22.27 -7.31 -7.98
C VAL A 69 20.93 -6.68 -7.55
N GLU A 70 19.91 -6.78 -8.39
CA GLU A 70 18.59 -6.26 -8.06
C GLU A 70 17.95 -6.99 -6.87
N ASP A 71 18.09 -8.31 -6.81
CA ASP A 71 17.55 -9.11 -5.72
C ASP A 71 18.28 -8.82 -4.40
N GLU A 72 19.61 -8.65 -4.42
CA GLU A 72 20.39 -8.27 -3.25
C GLU A 72 20.06 -6.84 -2.78
N GLN A 73 19.87 -5.90 -3.71
CA GLN A 73 19.42 -4.53 -3.37
C GLN A 73 18.03 -4.51 -2.74
N LYS A 74 17.09 -5.27 -3.30
CA LYS A 74 15.74 -5.44 -2.72
C LYS A 74 15.78 -6.07 -1.32
N ALA A 75 16.67 -7.03 -1.10
CA ALA A 75 16.87 -7.66 0.21
C ALA A 75 17.42 -6.65 1.23
N LYS A 76 18.44 -5.88 0.86
CA LYS A 76 19.04 -4.83 1.70
C LYS A 76 18.05 -3.70 2.02
N GLU A 77 17.23 -3.27 1.04
CA GLU A 77 16.17 -2.30 1.27
C GLU A 77 15.09 -2.81 2.23
N LYS A 78 14.70 -4.08 2.10
CA LYS A 78 13.76 -4.71 3.05
C LYS A 78 14.34 -4.74 4.47
N GLU A 79 15.60 -5.11 4.61
CA GLU A 79 16.27 -5.18 5.91
C GLU A 79 16.42 -3.80 6.55
N GLN A 80 16.80 -2.78 5.78
CA GLN A 80 16.86 -1.40 6.23
C GLN A 80 15.48 -0.84 6.60
N ASN A 81 14.44 -1.18 5.85
CA ASN A 81 13.08 -0.78 6.18
C ASN A 81 12.58 -1.46 7.47
N ILE A 82 12.88 -2.75 7.66
CA ILE A 82 12.56 -3.47 8.90
C ILE A 82 13.32 -2.85 10.09
N ALA A 83 14.60 -2.50 9.92
CA ALA A 83 15.38 -1.84 10.96
C ALA A 83 14.81 -0.46 11.32
N LYS A 84 14.46 0.36 10.32
CA LYS A 84 13.80 1.66 10.53
C LYS A 84 12.44 1.54 11.23
N ILE A 85 11.65 0.53 10.87
CA ILE A 85 10.36 0.24 11.51
C ILE A 85 10.57 -0.19 12.96
N LYS A 86 11.54 -1.06 13.24
CA LYS A 86 11.88 -1.47 14.61
C LYS A 86 12.35 -0.30 15.47
N GLU A 87 13.18 0.58 14.92
CA GLU A 87 13.65 1.77 15.62
C GLU A 87 12.54 2.80 15.87
N ALA A 88 11.67 3.00 14.88
CA ALA A 88 10.47 3.84 15.03
C ALA A 88 9.47 3.27 16.04
N LEU A 89 9.31 1.95 16.10
CA LEU A 89 8.48 1.29 17.11
C LEU A 89 9.09 1.40 18.51
N LYS A 90 10.42 1.26 18.62
CA LYS A 90 11.14 1.42 19.89
C LYS A 90 11.05 2.87 20.41
N SER A 91 11.24 3.86 19.55
CA SER A 91 11.11 5.28 19.91
C SER A 91 9.66 5.68 20.25
N LYS A 92 8.66 5.04 19.61
CA LYS A 92 7.24 5.19 19.97
C LYS A 92 6.92 4.53 21.31
N ALA A 93 7.49 3.35 21.59
CA ALA A 93 7.30 2.66 22.86
C ALA A 93 7.90 3.46 24.03
N GLU A 94 9.12 3.97 23.86
CA GLU A 94 9.79 4.83 24.86
C GLU A 94 9.04 6.16 25.11
N LYS A 95 8.51 6.78 24.04
CA LYS A 95 7.63 7.96 24.17
C LYS A 95 6.28 7.65 24.78
N ALA A 96 5.72 6.44 24.53
CA ALA A 96 4.47 5.99 25.13
C ALA A 96 4.67 5.69 26.62
N GLU A 97 5.80 5.07 27.02
CA GLU A 97 6.12 4.84 28.43
C GLU A 97 6.36 6.15 29.21
N ALA A 98 7.06 7.13 28.60
CA ALA A 98 7.25 8.44 29.18
C ALA A 98 5.97 9.27 29.30
N SER A 99 4.98 9.04 28.43
CA SER A 99 3.66 9.68 28.50
C SER A 99 2.67 8.89 29.41
N ALA A 100 2.85 7.59 29.56
CA ALA A 100 2.05 6.75 30.43
C ALA A 100 2.27 7.03 31.92
N GLN A 101 3.44 7.55 32.31
CA GLN A 101 3.73 7.97 33.69
C GLN A 101 2.99 9.26 34.12
N LYS A 102 2.35 9.98 33.19
CA LYS A 102 1.59 11.22 33.45
C LYS A 102 0.08 11.13 33.20
N ALA A 103 -0.43 10.01 32.70
CA ALA A 103 -1.86 9.82 32.45
C ALA A 103 -2.40 8.65 33.31
N LYS A 104 -3.51 8.88 34.03
CA LYS A 104 -4.28 7.80 34.67
C LYS A 104 -4.62 6.75 33.58
N PRO A 105 -4.51 5.44 33.90
CA PRO A 105 -4.72 4.40 32.91
C PRO A 105 -6.17 4.43 32.40
N LYS A 106 -6.37 4.84 31.15
CA LYS A 106 -7.58 4.50 30.41
C LYS A 106 -7.46 3.02 30.08
N ALA A 107 -8.42 2.22 30.53
CA ALA A 107 -8.48 0.79 30.19
C ALA A 107 -8.34 0.63 28.65
N ALA A 108 -7.51 -0.33 28.23
CA ALA A 108 -7.39 -0.66 26.82
C ALA A 108 -8.74 -1.15 26.29
N PRO A 109 -9.15 -0.79 25.07
CA PRO A 109 -10.40 -1.28 24.50
C PRO A 109 -10.37 -2.80 24.41
N LYS A 110 -11.41 -3.44 24.94
CA LYS A 110 -11.47 -4.90 25.09
C LYS A 110 -12.14 -5.60 23.91
N THR A 111 -12.90 -4.86 23.10
CA THR A 111 -13.66 -5.40 21.97
C THR A 111 -13.63 -4.45 20.78
N LEU A 112 -14.06 -4.91 19.59
CA LEU A 112 -14.23 -4.05 18.41
C LEU A 112 -15.31 -3.00 18.66
N ASP A 113 -16.34 -3.30 19.44
CA ASP A 113 -17.39 -2.35 19.83
C ASP A 113 -16.84 -1.22 20.70
N ASP A 114 -15.86 -1.50 21.56
CA ASP A 114 -15.14 -0.47 22.33
C ASP A 114 -14.32 0.47 21.43
N LEU A 115 -13.89 -0.02 20.25
CA LEU A 115 -13.16 0.77 19.27
C LEU A 115 -14.07 1.61 18.39
N PHE A 116 -15.21 1.07 17.98
CA PHE A 116 -16.08 1.65 16.96
C PHE A 116 -17.39 2.21 17.52
N GLY A 117 -17.76 1.82 18.77
CA GLY A 117 -19.05 2.08 19.38
C GLY A 117 -20.09 1.00 19.06
N ALA A 118 -21.10 0.88 19.92
CA ALA A 118 -22.15 -0.13 19.79
C ALA A 118 -22.93 -0.02 18.46
N ASP A 119 -23.02 1.19 17.91
CA ASP A 119 -23.75 1.47 16.67
C ASP A 119 -23.05 0.94 15.41
N TYR A 120 -21.83 0.40 15.53
CA TYR A 120 -21.10 -0.12 14.37
C TYR A 120 -21.53 -1.51 13.96
N HIS A 121 -22.11 -2.28 14.87
CA HIS A 121 -22.52 -3.66 14.64
C HIS A 121 -21.40 -4.56 14.08
N ALA A 122 -20.26 -4.58 14.76
CA ALA A 122 -19.06 -5.31 14.35
C ALA A 122 -19.28 -6.84 14.18
N ASP A 123 -20.36 -7.39 14.74
CA ASP A 123 -20.80 -8.77 14.54
C ASP A 123 -21.17 -9.09 13.08
N LYS A 124 -21.60 -8.10 12.31
CA LYS A 124 -21.95 -8.24 10.88
C LYS A 124 -20.75 -8.28 9.95
N LEU A 125 -19.55 -7.90 10.46
CA LEU A 125 -18.33 -7.84 9.65
C LEU A 125 -17.89 -9.23 9.20
N LYS A 126 -17.72 -9.43 7.90
CA LYS A 126 -17.02 -10.60 7.36
C LYS A 126 -15.51 -10.44 7.55
N ARG A 127 -14.90 -11.42 8.21
CA ARG A 127 -13.45 -11.44 8.49
C ARG A 127 -12.62 -12.14 7.43
N GLU A 128 -13.27 -12.75 6.44
CA GLU A 128 -12.66 -13.42 5.31
C GLU A 128 -13.47 -13.15 4.02
N PRO A 129 -12.85 -13.06 2.84
CA PRO A 129 -11.39 -13.06 2.63
C PRO A 129 -10.74 -11.70 2.95
N VAL A 130 -9.47 -11.74 3.34
CA VAL A 130 -8.63 -10.56 3.54
C VAL A 130 -7.67 -10.44 2.37
N LEU A 131 -7.68 -9.29 1.71
CA LEU A 131 -6.81 -8.99 0.58
C LEU A 131 -5.76 -7.94 0.95
N GLY A 132 -4.58 -8.07 0.38
CA GLY A 132 -3.56 -7.04 0.45
C GLY A 132 -3.82 -5.92 -0.57
N TYR A 133 -3.20 -4.78 -0.39
CA TYR A 133 -3.30 -3.59 -1.25
C TYR A 133 -3.17 -3.90 -2.75
N ARG A 134 -2.09 -4.61 -3.14
CA ARG A 134 -1.85 -4.98 -4.55
C ARG A 134 -2.85 -5.96 -5.11
N GLN A 135 -3.42 -6.81 -4.26
CA GLN A 135 -4.44 -7.77 -4.70
C GLN A 135 -5.74 -7.03 -5.03
N VAL A 136 -6.16 -6.07 -4.21
CA VAL A 136 -7.34 -5.24 -4.51
C VAL A 136 -7.12 -4.46 -5.81
N GLU A 137 -5.98 -3.76 -5.96
CA GLU A 137 -5.67 -3.03 -7.19
C GLU A 137 -5.67 -3.92 -8.43
N GLY A 138 -5.00 -5.08 -8.34
CA GLY A 138 -4.90 -6.02 -9.47
C GLY A 138 -6.22 -6.69 -9.83
N SER A 139 -7.06 -7.03 -8.84
CA SER A 139 -8.34 -7.69 -9.07
C SER A 139 -9.37 -6.80 -9.76
N PHE A 140 -9.31 -5.49 -9.52
CA PHE A 140 -10.30 -4.54 -10.04
C PHE A 140 -9.73 -3.56 -11.08
N GLY A 141 -8.43 -3.60 -11.36
CA GLY A 141 -7.79 -2.65 -12.28
C GLY A 141 -7.84 -1.20 -11.82
N ILE A 142 -7.81 -0.97 -10.50
CA ILE A 142 -7.94 0.35 -9.87
C ILE A 142 -6.62 0.80 -9.24
N LYS A 143 -6.59 2.08 -8.80
CA LYS A 143 -5.53 2.63 -7.96
C LYS A 143 -6.11 3.11 -6.64
N LEU A 144 -5.60 2.56 -5.55
CA LEU A 144 -6.02 2.94 -4.21
C LEU A 144 -5.25 4.18 -3.72
N GLY A 145 -5.97 5.10 -3.10
CA GLY A 145 -5.38 6.29 -2.51
C GLY A 145 -4.51 5.96 -1.29
N VAL A 146 -3.35 6.61 -1.18
CA VAL A 146 -2.41 6.43 -0.04
C VAL A 146 -2.78 7.29 1.17
N SER A 147 -3.67 8.25 1.04
CA SER A 147 -3.90 9.31 2.05
C SER A 147 -5.08 9.09 2.99
N GLY A 148 -5.57 7.86 3.10
CA GLY A 148 -6.58 7.48 4.11
C GLY A 148 -7.91 8.25 4.05
N GLY A 149 -8.25 8.86 2.91
CA GLY A 149 -9.56 9.41 2.63
C GLY A 149 -10.56 8.33 2.24
N LYS A 150 -11.77 8.74 1.85
CA LYS A 150 -12.71 7.87 1.17
C LYS A 150 -12.08 7.43 -0.16
N ASP A 151 -12.14 6.14 -0.41
CA ASP A 151 -11.64 5.53 -1.62
C ASP A 151 -12.83 4.92 -2.37
N ILE A 152 -13.34 5.69 -3.32
CA ILE A 152 -14.39 5.26 -4.23
C ILE A 152 -13.77 5.21 -5.63
N ASN A 153 -13.65 4.01 -6.17
CA ASN A 153 -13.07 3.79 -7.49
C ASN A 153 -14.13 3.21 -8.42
N SER A 154 -14.33 3.82 -9.58
CA SER A 154 -15.27 3.33 -10.60
C SER A 154 -14.50 2.89 -11.85
N THR A 155 -14.82 1.69 -12.32
CA THR A 155 -14.36 1.12 -13.59
C THR A 155 -15.54 0.93 -14.54
N GLU A 156 -15.33 0.30 -15.69
CA GLU A 156 -16.43 -0.03 -16.61
C GLU A 156 -17.44 -1.01 -16.00
N MET A 157 -16.99 -1.92 -15.13
CA MET A 157 -17.79 -3.02 -14.59
C MET A 157 -18.11 -2.87 -13.11
N ASN A 158 -17.35 -2.10 -12.36
CA ASN A 158 -17.40 -2.11 -10.90
C ASN A 158 -17.30 -0.71 -10.28
N VAL A 159 -17.94 -0.55 -9.14
CA VAL A 159 -17.67 0.52 -8.17
C VAL A 159 -17.07 -0.13 -6.93
N VAL A 160 -15.84 0.21 -6.60
CA VAL A 160 -15.11 -0.36 -5.47
C VAL A 160 -15.04 0.65 -4.35
N LEU A 161 -15.61 0.32 -3.20
CA LEU A 161 -15.71 1.15 -2.01
C LEU A 161 -14.74 0.65 -0.93
N ILE A 162 -13.90 1.53 -0.42
CA ILE A 162 -13.06 1.25 0.74
C ILE A 162 -13.57 2.06 1.94
N SER A 163 -14.16 1.38 2.89
CA SER A 163 -14.53 1.98 4.17
C SER A 163 -13.37 1.88 5.15
N ASN A 164 -12.72 2.99 5.41
CA ASN A 164 -11.62 3.07 6.35
C ASN A 164 -12.15 3.45 7.73
N VAL A 165 -12.25 2.48 8.62
CA VAL A 165 -12.75 2.66 9.99
C VAL A 165 -11.66 3.00 11.01
N THR A 166 -10.41 3.16 10.57
CA THR A 166 -9.32 3.60 11.44
C THR A 166 -9.32 5.11 11.64
N LYS A 167 -9.03 5.54 12.88
CA LYS A 167 -8.85 6.97 13.20
C LYS A 167 -7.56 7.49 12.59
N ILE A 168 -7.67 8.34 11.57
CA ILE A 168 -6.52 9.02 11.00
C ILE A 168 -6.25 10.28 11.83
N GLY A 169 -5.07 10.36 12.45
CA GLY A 169 -4.68 11.52 13.26
C GLY A 169 -5.60 11.80 14.46
N GLY A 170 -6.34 10.78 14.93
CA GLY A 170 -7.26 10.93 16.07
C GLY A 170 -8.63 11.53 15.72
N LYS A 171 -8.86 11.92 14.47
CA LYS A 171 -10.16 12.45 14.00
C LYS A 171 -10.87 11.39 13.17
N PHE A 172 -12.11 11.12 13.52
CA PHE A 172 -13.02 10.27 12.76
C PHE A 172 -13.79 11.17 11.80
N VAL A 173 -13.56 11.01 10.48
CA VAL A 173 -14.19 11.90 9.48
C VAL A 173 -15.49 11.30 8.96
N TYR A 174 -15.59 9.97 8.88
CA TYR A 174 -16.75 9.27 8.32
C TYR A 174 -17.33 8.28 9.32
N ARG A 175 -18.65 8.17 9.36
CA ARG A 175 -19.40 7.28 10.27
C ARG A 175 -19.99 6.10 9.52
N ASP A 176 -19.15 5.40 8.75
CA ASP A 176 -19.54 4.17 8.10
C ASP A 176 -19.85 3.10 9.13
N ARG A 177 -20.94 2.35 8.93
CA ARG A 177 -21.38 1.33 9.88
C ARG A 177 -22.29 0.32 9.25
N TRP A 178 -22.36 -0.87 9.84
CA TRP A 178 -23.44 -1.81 9.60
C TRP A 178 -24.71 -1.34 10.31
N THR A 179 -25.87 -1.71 9.78
CA THR A 179 -27.15 -1.60 10.48
C THR A 179 -27.47 -2.94 11.16
N GLU A 180 -28.42 -2.93 12.05
CA GLU A 180 -28.91 -4.13 12.73
C GLU A 180 -29.47 -5.15 11.72
N GLU A 181 -30.11 -4.69 10.64
CA GLU A 181 -30.67 -5.50 9.57
C GLU A 181 -29.61 -6.10 8.64
N GLY A 182 -28.37 -5.64 8.72
CA GLY A 182 -27.23 -6.11 7.91
C GLY A 182 -26.99 -5.31 6.65
N ASP A 183 -27.60 -4.14 6.49
CA ASP A 183 -27.23 -3.16 5.49
C ASP A 183 -25.95 -2.41 5.93
N TYR A 184 -25.26 -1.79 4.99
CA TYR A 184 -24.09 -0.97 5.29
C TYR A 184 -24.35 0.50 4.94
N ILE A 185 -24.21 1.38 5.92
CA ILE A 185 -24.26 2.82 5.71
C ILE A 185 -22.87 3.31 5.35
N TYR A 186 -22.70 3.76 4.12
CA TYR A 186 -21.46 4.28 3.59
C TYR A 186 -21.56 5.80 3.41
N SER A 187 -20.70 6.55 4.09
CA SER A 187 -20.64 8.00 3.97
C SER A 187 -20.01 8.39 2.63
N GLY A 188 -20.55 9.39 1.97
CA GLY A 188 -20.04 9.92 0.71
C GLY A 188 -18.63 10.51 0.81
N GLU A 189 -18.01 10.77 -0.34
CA GLU A 189 -16.73 11.45 -0.42
C GLU A 189 -16.85 12.97 -0.29
N GLY A 190 -15.81 13.59 0.22
CA GLY A 190 -15.72 15.02 0.50
C GLY A 190 -15.35 15.25 1.97
N LYS A 191 -14.23 15.92 2.25
CA LYS A 191 -13.71 16.11 3.62
C LYS A 191 -14.20 17.38 4.28
N THR A 192 -14.44 18.42 3.51
CA THR A 192 -14.80 19.74 3.98
C THR A 192 -15.97 20.31 3.19
N GLY A 193 -16.85 21.05 3.88
CA GLY A 193 -18.06 21.64 3.30
C GLY A 193 -19.07 20.60 2.82
N ASP A 194 -20.17 21.07 2.24
CA ASP A 194 -21.25 20.22 1.75
C ASP A 194 -20.78 19.30 0.63
N GLN A 195 -21.12 18.01 0.74
CA GLN A 195 -20.80 17.04 -0.30
C GLN A 195 -21.66 17.28 -1.54
N LYS A 196 -21.08 16.97 -2.70
CA LYS A 196 -21.75 17.07 -3.99
C LYS A 196 -21.98 15.69 -4.59
N MET A 197 -23.06 15.55 -5.35
CA MET A 197 -23.37 14.32 -6.09
C MET A 197 -22.55 14.28 -7.39
N THR A 198 -21.22 14.21 -7.25
CA THR A 198 -20.24 14.14 -8.34
C THR A 198 -19.18 13.09 -8.01
N GLY A 199 -18.33 12.73 -8.98
CA GLY A 199 -17.22 11.79 -8.74
C GLY A 199 -17.69 10.46 -8.19
N GLY A 200 -17.10 10.00 -7.09
CA GLY A 200 -17.44 8.75 -6.44
C GLY A 200 -18.88 8.69 -5.91
N ASN A 201 -19.41 9.80 -5.39
CA ASN A 201 -20.80 9.85 -4.95
C ASN A 201 -21.78 9.59 -6.10
N LEU A 202 -21.51 10.17 -7.27
CA LEU A 202 -22.31 9.91 -8.46
C LEU A 202 -22.16 8.47 -8.94
N ALA A 203 -20.94 7.92 -8.91
CA ALA A 203 -20.68 6.55 -9.33
C ALA A 203 -21.47 5.52 -8.49
N ILE A 204 -21.61 5.73 -7.17
CA ILE A 204 -22.46 4.89 -6.32
C ILE A 204 -23.92 5.01 -6.77
N LYS A 205 -24.40 6.25 -6.96
CA LYS A 205 -25.80 6.52 -7.32
C LYS A 205 -26.18 5.88 -8.66
N THR A 206 -25.30 5.94 -9.65
CA THR A 206 -25.60 5.46 -11.02
C THR A 206 -25.19 4.01 -11.26
N ALA A 207 -24.60 3.31 -10.27
CA ALA A 207 -24.05 1.98 -10.44
C ALA A 207 -25.07 0.99 -11.06
N ALA A 208 -26.31 0.98 -10.57
CA ALA A 208 -27.36 0.10 -11.09
C ALA A 208 -27.77 0.45 -12.54
N GLU A 209 -27.88 1.73 -12.86
CA GLU A 209 -28.20 2.22 -14.21
C GLU A 209 -27.09 1.85 -15.21
N GLU A 210 -25.83 1.94 -14.76
CA GLU A 210 -24.64 1.59 -15.54
C GLU A 210 -24.31 0.09 -15.50
N ARG A 211 -25.12 -0.73 -14.82
CA ARG A 211 -24.91 -2.18 -14.64
C ARG A 211 -23.58 -2.54 -14.01
N LYS A 212 -23.13 -1.74 -13.06
CA LYS A 212 -21.92 -1.97 -12.30
C LYS A 212 -22.21 -2.63 -10.96
N ASP A 213 -21.37 -3.59 -10.58
CA ASP A 213 -21.40 -4.16 -9.24
C ASP A 213 -20.70 -3.24 -8.23
N ILE A 214 -21.30 -3.05 -7.06
CA ILE A 214 -20.71 -2.30 -5.97
C ILE A 214 -19.99 -3.29 -5.04
N HIS A 215 -18.68 -3.22 -4.98
CA HIS A 215 -17.86 -4.05 -4.10
C HIS A 215 -17.45 -3.26 -2.86
N LEU A 216 -17.69 -3.81 -1.67
CA LEU A 216 -17.35 -3.18 -0.41
C LEU A 216 -16.16 -3.88 0.26
N PHE A 217 -15.19 -3.07 0.68
CA PHE A 217 -14.09 -3.46 1.55
C PHE A 217 -14.11 -2.62 2.82
N VAL A 218 -13.89 -3.27 3.96
CA VAL A 218 -13.62 -2.57 5.23
C VAL A 218 -12.15 -2.71 5.56
N LYS A 219 -11.55 -1.62 6.04
CA LYS A 219 -10.12 -1.52 6.33
C LYS A 219 -9.90 -1.06 7.77
N PHE A 220 -9.23 -1.90 8.55
CA PHE A 220 -8.83 -1.60 9.94
C PHE A 220 -7.34 -1.28 10.07
N SER A 221 -6.52 -1.80 9.17
CA SER A 221 -5.09 -1.59 9.15
C SER A 221 -4.63 -1.12 7.77
N PRO A 222 -3.43 -0.55 7.63
CA PRO A 222 -2.95 -0.02 6.36
C PRO A 222 -2.90 -1.03 5.21
N MET A 223 -2.76 -2.33 5.51
CA MET A 223 -2.46 -3.36 4.51
C MET A 223 -3.54 -4.43 4.36
N GLU A 224 -4.60 -4.40 5.17
CA GLU A 224 -5.62 -5.44 5.22
C GLU A 224 -6.97 -4.89 4.80
N TYR A 225 -7.52 -5.48 3.74
CA TYR A 225 -8.80 -5.11 3.14
C TYR A 225 -9.75 -6.29 3.27
N TYR A 226 -10.72 -6.17 4.16
CA TYR A 226 -11.71 -7.20 4.47
C TYR A 226 -12.85 -7.10 3.47
N TYR A 227 -12.93 -8.04 2.55
CA TYR A 227 -13.96 -8.04 1.52
C TYR A 227 -15.32 -8.41 2.08
N GLN A 228 -16.30 -7.54 1.92
CA GLN A 228 -17.63 -7.73 2.45
C GLN A 228 -18.61 -8.33 1.42
N GLY A 229 -18.29 -8.28 0.14
CA GLY A 229 -19.11 -8.81 -0.92
C GLY A 229 -19.58 -7.74 -1.89
N ILE A 230 -20.59 -8.12 -2.69
CA ILE A 230 -21.25 -7.24 -3.65
C ILE A 230 -22.52 -6.68 -2.99
N PHE A 231 -22.83 -5.44 -3.27
CA PHE A 231 -23.96 -4.70 -2.72
C PHE A 231 -24.76 -4.01 -3.82
N ASP A 232 -26.02 -3.77 -3.54
CA ASP A 232 -26.88 -2.88 -4.30
C ASP A 232 -27.12 -1.60 -3.50
N LEU A 233 -27.23 -0.45 -4.15
CA LEU A 233 -27.68 0.77 -3.53
C LEU A 233 -29.19 0.71 -3.29
N ALA A 234 -29.60 0.63 -2.02
CA ALA A 234 -31.03 0.65 -1.67
C ALA A 234 -31.61 2.06 -1.73
N ASP A 235 -30.96 3.01 -1.08
CA ASP A 235 -31.30 4.42 -1.09
C ASP A 235 -30.12 5.27 -0.60
N TYR A 236 -30.31 6.60 -0.58
CA TYR A 236 -29.37 7.52 0.03
C TYR A 236 -30.09 8.73 0.65
N THR A 237 -29.53 9.25 1.73
CA THR A 237 -29.98 10.46 2.39
C THR A 237 -28.88 11.53 2.38
N LEU A 238 -29.26 12.76 2.68
CA LEU A 238 -28.34 13.86 2.91
C LEU A 238 -28.55 14.34 4.34
N GLU A 239 -27.52 14.14 5.18
CA GLU A 239 -27.60 14.36 6.63
C GLU A 239 -26.60 15.41 7.07
N GLU A 240 -26.94 16.16 8.15
CA GLU A 240 -26.01 17.11 8.75
C GLU A 240 -24.96 16.36 9.60
N GLU A 241 -23.69 16.56 9.27
CA GLU A 241 -22.55 15.96 9.95
C GLU A 241 -21.44 16.99 10.21
N LYS A 242 -20.43 16.60 10.97
CA LYS A 242 -19.24 17.42 11.19
C LYS A 242 -18.15 17.07 10.17
N ASP A 243 -17.56 18.09 9.55
CA ASP A 243 -16.40 17.94 8.69
C ASP A 243 -15.10 17.71 9.50
N GLU A 244 -13.96 17.52 8.82
CA GLU A 244 -12.66 17.32 9.48
C GLU A 244 -12.21 18.49 10.36
N ASN A 245 -12.75 19.69 10.14
CA ASN A 245 -12.47 20.90 10.89
C ASN A 245 -13.49 21.14 12.02
N GLY A 246 -14.54 20.30 12.11
CA GLY A 246 -15.62 20.42 13.08
C GLY A 246 -16.77 21.32 12.65
N ASN A 247 -16.77 21.82 11.42
CA ASN A 247 -17.87 22.61 10.87
C ASN A 247 -19.02 21.71 10.46
N SER A 248 -20.27 22.19 10.61
CA SER A 248 -21.44 21.49 10.07
C SER A 248 -21.40 21.48 8.55
N ARG A 249 -21.77 20.35 7.97
CA ARG A 249 -21.90 20.13 6.52
C ARG A 249 -23.00 19.14 6.21
N MET A 250 -23.47 19.15 4.98
CA MET A 250 -24.36 18.13 4.45
C MET A 250 -23.54 16.98 3.85
N GLU A 251 -23.77 15.76 4.34
CA GLU A 251 -23.05 14.54 3.95
C GLU A 251 -24.03 13.49 3.42
N TYR A 252 -23.69 12.86 2.27
CA TYR A 252 -24.45 11.74 1.76
C TYR A 252 -24.22 10.48 2.60
N LYS A 253 -25.33 9.79 2.91
CA LYS A 253 -25.33 8.45 3.49
C LYS A 253 -25.98 7.50 2.49
N PHE A 254 -25.17 6.61 1.92
CA PHE A 254 -25.62 5.58 0.99
C PHE A 254 -25.92 4.31 1.78
N ARG A 255 -27.18 3.82 1.71
CA ARG A 255 -27.55 2.55 2.30
C ARG A 255 -27.36 1.45 1.26
N LEU A 256 -26.45 0.55 1.56
CA LEU A 256 -26.01 -0.53 0.71
C LEU A 256 -26.54 -1.86 1.26
N THR A 257 -27.31 -2.60 0.47
CA THR A 257 -27.86 -3.91 0.84
C THR A 257 -27.04 -5.02 0.18
N PRO A 258 -26.63 -6.08 0.91
CA PRO A 258 -25.90 -7.19 0.32
C PRO A 258 -26.67 -7.83 -0.83
N LYS A 259 -26.01 -7.94 -1.99
CA LYS A 259 -26.57 -8.63 -3.16
C LYS A 259 -26.63 -10.13 -2.90
N LYS A 260 -27.78 -10.74 -3.09
CA LYS A 260 -28.03 -12.17 -2.85
C LYS A 260 -27.52 -13.03 -4.00
#